data_afaa48815d32660f1fd1238c68aa6c17
#
_entry.id   afaa48815d32660f1fd1238c68aa6c17
#
_cell.length_a   1.000
_cell.length_b   1.000
_cell.length_c   1.000
_cell.angle_alpha   90.00
_cell.angle_beta   90.00
_cell.angle_gamma   90.00
#
_symmetry.space_group_name_H-M   'P 1'
#
loop_
_entity.id
_entity.type
_entity.pdbx_description
1 polymer ?
#
loop_
_entity_poly.entity_id
_entity_poly.type
_entity_poly.pdbx_seq_one_letter_code
_entity_poly.pdbx_strand_id
1 'polypeptide(L)'
;MEITSAISAILGAFGLSGAAGLNAWLPLLAVGAADRLGWIELGPSYGWLSSTPSLIVLAVIFVLDLIGDKIPALDSVLHAVGTFIAPASGAILFTAETSLSSHLPPAVAAILGAITAGSVHASRTVARPFVTGTTAGVGNPLVSTAEDGTSLVLTILALALPILAFVVVLVLMVALGWLTFRAIRWARGKRRTGTASP
;
A
#
# COMPACT_ATOMS: atom_id res chain seq x y z
N MET A 1 8.16 4.50 -29.05
CA MET A 1 8.71 4.79 -27.71
C MET A 1 7.65 5.28 -26.73
N GLU A 2 6.77 6.19 -27.10
CA GLU A 2 5.74 6.75 -26.20
C GLU A 2 4.78 5.71 -25.60
N ILE A 3 4.28 4.75 -26.39
CA ILE A 3 3.33 3.74 -25.90
C ILE A 3 3.99 2.83 -24.86
N THR A 4 5.24 2.44 -25.08
CA THR A 4 5.98 1.56 -24.16
C THR A 4 6.25 2.26 -22.83
N SER A 5 6.61 3.55 -22.85
CA SER A 5 6.82 4.34 -21.63
C SER A 5 5.51 4.56 -20.87
N ALA A 6 4.41 4.83 -21.57
CA ALA A 6 3.09 4.99 -20.95
C ALA A 6 2.61 3.69 -20.27
N ILE A 7 2.77 2.54 -20.93
CA ILE A 7 2.45 1.24 -20.34
C ILE A 7 3.32 0.98 -19.10
N SER A 8 4.62 1.23 -19.20
CA SER A 8 5.56 1.06 -18.10
C SER A 8 5.18 1.91 -16.88
N ALA A 9 4.85 3.18 -17.10
CA ALA A 9 4.39 4.09 -16.04
C ALA A 9 3.09 3.62 -15.38
N ILE A 10 2.11 3.15 -16.16
CA ILE A 10 0.86 2.62 -15.62
C ILE A 10 1.11 1.36 -14.77
N LEU A 11 1.96 0.44 -15.23
CA LEU A 11 2.30 -0.77 -14.49
C LEU A 11 3.07 -0.46 -13.21
N GLY A 12 4.02 0.49 -13.28
CA GLY A 12 4.75 1.02 -12.11
C GLY A 12 3.82 1.68 -11.10
N ALA A 13 2.86 2.47 -11.59
CA ALA A 13 1.86 3.13 -10.77
C ALA A 13 0.98 2.13 -9.98
N PHE A 14 0.60 1.00 -10.59
CA PHE A 14 -0.06 -0.10 -9.86
C PHE A 14 0.85 -0.70 -8.79
N GLY A 15 2.15 -0.87 -9.10
CA GLY A 15 3.17 -1.34 -8.16
C GLY A 15 3.29 -0.42 -6.94
N LEU A 16 3.48 0.88 -7.16
CA LEU A 16 3.59 1.89 -6.12
C LEU A 16 2.32 2.00 -5.28
N SER A 17 1.15 1.99 -5.93
CA SER A 17 -0.14 2.03 -5.21
C SER A 17 -0.38 0.76 -4.39
N GLY A 18 0.01 -0.41 -4.90
CA GLY A 18 -0.03 -1.66 -4.14
C GLY A 18 0.88 -1.61 -2.91
N ALA A 19 2.09 -1.09 -3.05
CA ALA A 19 3.02 -0.85 -1.95
C ALA A 19 2.44 0.10 -0.90
N ALA A 20 1.78 1.20 -1.33
CA ALA A 20 1.10 2.15 -0.45
C ALA A 20 -0.06 1.51 0.34
N GLY A 21 -0.69 0.47 -0.20
CA GLY A 21 -1.69 -0.31 0.53
C GLY A 21 -1.11 -1.14 1.67
N LEU A 22 0.18 -1.49 1.61
CA LEU A 22 0.92 -2.19 2.68
C LEU A 22 1.50 -1.21 3.69
N ASN A 23 2.19 -0.18 3.26
CA ASN A 23 2.65 0.93 4.07
C ASN A 23 2.48 2.22 3.26
N ALA A 24 1.66 3.15 3.77
CA ALA A 24 1.29 4.35 3.02
C ALA A 24 2.43 5.37 2.87
N TRP A 25 3.33 5.41 3.83
CA TRP A 25 4.37 6.45 3.95
C TRP A 25 5.65 6.10 3.21
N LEU A 26 6.03 4.83 3.26
CA LEU A 26 7.30 4.34 2.71
C LEU A 26 7.43 4.60 1.20
N PRO A 27 6.45 4.23 0.34
CA PRO A 27 6.58 4.50 -1.10
C PRO A 27 6.51 5.98 -1.43
N LEU A 28 5.75 6.81 -0.70
CA LEU A 28 5.77 8.27 -0.88
C LEU A 28 7.16 8.84 -0.58
N LEU A 29 7.78 8.43 0.53
CA LEU A 29 9.13 8.84 0.91
C LEU A 29 10.16 8.38 -0.14
N ALA A 30 10.07 7.13 -0.59
CA ALA A 30 11.01 6.56 -1.54
C ALA A 30 10.92 7.24 -2.92
N VAL A 31 9.71 7.50 -3.42
CA VAL A 31 9.47 8.20 -4.69
C VAL A 31 9.96 9.65 -4.61
N GLY A 32 9.64 10.38 -3.53
CA GLY A 32 10.14 11.74 -3.33
C GLY A 32 11.68 11.79 -3.20
N ALA A 33 12.30 10.80 -2.55
CA ALA A 33 13.76 10.70 -2.46
C ALA A 33 14.39 10.34 -3.82
N ALA A 34 13.78 9.44 -4.59
CA ALA A 34 14.27 9.05 -5.92
C ALA A 34 14.23 10.24 -6.90
N ASP A 35 13.16 11.04 -6.88
CA ASP A 35 13.08 12.28 -7.67
C ASP A 35 14.15 13.30 -7.25
N ARG A 36 14.35 13.48 -5.95
CA ARG A 36 15.41 14.39 -5.46
C ARG A 36 16.82 13.95 -5.82
N LEU A 37 17.07 12.66 -5.93
CA LEU A 37 18.35 12.09 -6.33
C LEU A 37 18.53 12.07 -7.86
N GLY A 38 17.50 12.45 -8.63
CA GLY A 38 17.52 12.44 -10.08
C GLY A 38 17.44 11.04 -10.69
N TRP A 39 16.95 10.05 -9.94
CA TRP A 39 16.75 8.69 -10.44
C TRP A 39 15.46 8.55 -11.25
N ILE A 40 14.47 9.35 -10.92
CA ILE A 40 13.21 9.48 -11.63
C ILE A 40 12.89 10.96 -11.79
N GLU A 41 11.90 11.30 -12.60
CA GLU A 41 11.40 12.65 -12.77
C GLU A 41 9.89 12.66 -12.53
N LEU A 42 9.44 13.44 -11.56
CA LEU A 42 8.03 13.66 -11.28
C LEU A 42 7.51 14.85 -12.08
N GLY A 43 6.23 14.78 -12.48
CA GLY A 43 5.60 15.93 -13.11
C GLY A 43 5.59 17.16 -12.20
N PRO A 44 5.52 18.39 -12.78
CA PRO A 44 5.65 19.66 -12.02
C PRO A 44 4.68 19.77 -10.85
N SER A 45 3.51 19.17 -10.96
CA SER A 45 2.50 19.16 -9.88
C SER A 45 2.88 18.31 -8.66
N TYR A 46 3.90 17.44 -8.79
CA TYR A 46 4.34 16.50 -7.75
C TYR A 46 5.72 16.78 -7.19
N GLY A 47 6.42 17.82 -7.68
CA GLY A 47 7.73 18.22 -7.17
C GLY A 47 7.75 18.61 -5.68
N TRP A 48 6.58 18.82 -5.07
CA TRP A 48 6.48 19.00 -3.62
C TRP A 48 6.89 17.75 -2.84
N LEU A 49 6.73 16.52 -3.40
CA LEU A 49 7.15 15.28 -2.74
C LEU A 49 8.65 15.22 -2.49
N SER A 50 9.47 15.76 -3.42
CA SER A 50 10.93 15.80 -3.31
C SER A 50 11.46 17.01 -2.52
N SER A 51 10.57 17.92 -2.06
CA SER A 51 10.96 19.06 -1.24
C SER A 51 11.50 18.61 0.12
N THR A 52 12.48 19.35 0.65
CA THR A 52 13.07 19.03 1.97
C THR A 52 12.04 18.93 3.08
N PRO A 53 11.06 19.87 3.20
CA PRO A 53 10.05 19.76 4.24
C PRO A 53 9.21 18.48 4.11
N SER A 54 8.79 18.11 2.87
CA SER A 54 7.98 16.92 2.65
C SER A 54 8.73 15.63 3.00
N LEU A 55 10.00 15.53 2.59
CA LEU A 55 10.82 14.37 2.90
C LEU A 55 11.04 14.22 4.42
N ILE A 56 11.27 15.33 5.14
CA ILE A 56 11.41 15.30 6.59
C ILE A 56 10.09 14.83 7.24
N VAL A 57 8.96 15.42 6.85
CA VAL A 57 7.65 15.07 7.39
C VAL A 57 7.32 13.60 7.11
N LEU A 58 7.50 13.14 5.86
CA LEU A 58 7.26 11.74 5.49
C LEU A 58 8.18 10.78 6.24
N ALA A 59 9.46 11.12 6.42
CA ALA A 59 10.41 10.31 7.18
C ALA A 59 10.01 10.22 8.66
N VAL A 60 9.63 11.34 9.28
CA VAL A 60 9.18 11.36 10.67
C VAL A 60 7.92 10.51 10.84
N ILE A 61 6.92 10.70 9.97
CA ILE A 61 5.67 9.92 10.05
C ILE A 61 5.94 8.44 9.80
N PHE A 62 6.79 8.08 8.84
CA PHE A 62 7.18 6.70 8.59
C PHE A 62 7.84 6.05 9.82
N VAL A 63 8.75 6.76 10.50
CA VAL A 63 9.37 6.25 11.72
C VAL A 63 8.35 6.10 12.86
N LEU A 64 7.42 7.05 13.00
CA LEU A 64 6.34 6.95 13.98
C LEU A 64 5.38 5.79 13.69
N ASP A 65 5.07 5.54 12.43
CA ASP A 65 4.27 4.40 11.95
C ASP A 65 4.99 3.08 12.29
N LEU A 66 6.27 2.98 11.95
CA LEU A 66 7.11 1.80 12.20
C LEU A 66 7.24 1.45 13.71
N ILE A 67 7.27 2.46 14.58
CA ILE A 67 7.31 2.27 16.03
C ILE A 67 5.91 1.99 16.57
N GLY A 68 4.91 2.71 16.08
CA GLY A 68 3.52 2.63 16.52
C GLY A 68 2.89 1.27 16.27
N ASP A 69 3.21 0.65 15.15
CA ASP A 69 2.76 -0.71 14.79
C ASP A 69 3.21 -1.79 15.79
N LYS A 70 4.22 -1.52 16.61
CA LYS A 70 4.72 -2.43 17.65
C LYS A 70 4.01 -2.26 19.00
N ILE A 71 3.19 -1.22 19.13
CA ILE A 71 2.42 -0.92 20.34
C ILE A 71 0.95 -1.22 20.06
N PRO A 72 0.33 -2.25 20.66
CA PRO A 72 -1.00 -2.74 20.29
C PRO A 72 -2.12 -1.68 20.32
N ALA A 73 -2.04 -0.70 21.22
CA ALA A 73 -3.01 0.38 21.31
C ALA A 73 -2.88 1.38 20.14
N LEU A 74 -1.64 1.70 19.73
CA LEU A 74 -1.35 2.59 18.62
C LEU A 74 -1.59 1.91 17.28
N ASP A 75 -1.28 0.62 17.15
CA ASP A 75 -1.54 -0.19 15.95
C ASP A 75 -3.01 -0.09 15.51
N SER A 76 -3.94 -0.18 16.44
CA SER A 76 -5.37 -0.05 16.13
C SER A 76 -5.75 1.34 15.61
N VAL A 77 -5.15 2.40 16.15
CA VAL A 77 -5.38 3.79 15.71
C VAL A 77 -4.76 4.02 14.33
N LEU A 78 -3.51 3.58 14.12
CA LEU A 78 -2.81 3.69 12.84
C LEU A 78 -3.56 2.95 11.73
N HIS A 79 -4.13 1.78 12.03
CA HIS A 79 -4.97 1.04 11.08
C HIS A 79 -6.26 1.77 10.72
N ALA A 80 -6.94 2.39 11.70
CA ALA A 80 -8.13 3.18 11.44
C ALA A 80 -7.82 4.41 10.56
N VAL A 81 -6.72 5.11 10.86
CA VAL A 81 -6.23 6.24 10.06
C VAL A 81 -5.76 5.77 8.68
N GLY A 82 -5.08 4.64 8.60
CA GLY A 82 -4.61 4.01 7.37
C GLY A 82 -5.72 3.74 6.35
N THR A 83 -6.95 3.52 6.81
CA THR A 83 -8.12 3.34 5.93
C THR A 83 -8.35 4.55 4.99
N PHE A 84 -7.96 5.74 5.41
CA PHE A 84 -8.03 6.95 4.59
C PHE A 84 -6.69 7.30 3.94
N ILE A 85 -5.60 7.09 4.66
CA ILE A 85 -4.26 7.49 4.22
C ILE A 85 -3.76 6.57 3.09
N ALA A 86 -3.98 5.26 3.17
CA ALA A 86 -3.49 4.34 2.14
C ALA A 86 -4.11 4.61 0.76
N PRO A 87 -5.46 4.77 0.60
CA PRO A 87 -6.04 5.19 -0.67
C PRO A 87 -5.53 6.55 -1.15
N ALA A 88 -5.36 7.53 -0.26
CA ALA A 88 -4.84 8.84 -0.61
C ALA A 88 -3.39 8.76 -1.13
N SER A 89 -2.53 8.01 -0.44
CA SER A 89 -1.14 7.77 -0.87
C SER A 89 -1.09 7.06 -2.22
N GLY A 90 -1.92 6.03 -2.42
CA GLY A 90 -2.02 5.34 -3.69
C GLY A 90 -2.48 6.23 -4.83
N ALA A 91 -3.45 7.12 -4.59
CA ALA A 91 -3.89 8.12 -5.56
C ALA A 91 -2.76 9.07 -5.97
N ILE A 92 -2.03 9.60 -4.99
CA ILE A 92 -0.89 10.50 -5.22
C ILE A 92 0.19 9.79 -6.04
N LEU A 93 0.59 8.59 -5.66
CA LEU A 93 1.64 7.83 -6.33
C LEU A 93 1.26 7.45 -7.75
N PHE A 94 0.02 6.99 -7.97
CA PHE A 94 -0.44 6.64 -9.30
C PHE A 94 -0.45 7.85 -10.24
N THR A 95 -0.96 8.98 -9.77
CA THR A 95 -1.00 10.22 -10.57
C THR A 95 0.39 10.79 -10.79
N ALA A 96 1.27 10.74 -9.80
CA ALA A 96 2.65 11.22 -9.92
C ALA A 96 3.41 10.43 -10.98
N GLU A 97 3.35 9.09 -10.92
CA GLU A 97 4.04 8.18 -11.86
C GLU A 97 3.52 8.34 -13.29
N THR A 98 2.22 8.52 -13.48
CA THR A 98 1.61 8.61 -14.82
C THR A 98 1.59 10.03 -15.40
N SER A 99 1.97 11.04 -14.64
CA SER A 99 1.81 12.46 -15.01
C SER A 99 2.63 12.89 -16.23
N LEU A 100 3.80 12.31 -16.45
CA LEU A 100 4.70 12.65 -17.57
C LEU A 100 4.56 11.71 -18.76
N SER A 101 4.21 10.46 -18.52
CA SER A 101 4.38 9.38 -19.51
C SER A 101 3.07 8.84 -20.06
N SER A 102 1.92 9.22 -19.53
CA SER A 102 0.63 8.72 -19.98
C SER A 102 -0.38 9.85 -20.23
N HIS A 103 -1.28 9.61 -21.18
CA HIS A 103 -2.43 10.49 -21.44
C HIS A 103 -3.62 10.15 -20.51
N LEU A 104 -3.38 9.50 -19.39
CA LEU A 104 -4.44 9.13 -18.46
C LEU A 104 -4.96 10.39 -17.73
N PRO A 105 -6.28 10.67 -17.75
CA PRO A 105 -6.81 11.79 -16.99
C PRO A 105 -6.45 11.66 -15.50
N PRO A 106 -5.97 12.72 -14.84
CA PRO A 106 -5.53 12.66 -13.43
C PRO A 106 -6.57 12.10 -12.47
N ALA A 107 -7.85 12.38 -12.70
CA ALA A 107 -8.95 11.85 -11.90
C ALA A 107 -9.05 10.30 -12.01
N VAL A 108 -8.86 9.76 -13.23
CA VAL A 108 -8.88 8.30 -13.45
C VAL A 108 -7.67 7.67 -12.78
N ALA A 109 -6.47 8.26 -12.94
CA ALA A 109 -5.25 7.81 -12.30
C ALA A 109 -5.41 7.78 -10.77
N ALA A 110 -5.94 8.85 -10.17
CA ALA A 110 -6.20 8.93 -8.73
C ALA A 110 -7.18 7.85 -8.25
N ILE A 111 -8.27 7.61 -8.99
CA ILE A 111 -9.24 6.56 -8.65
C ILE A 111 -8.60 5.17 -8.71
N LEU A 112 -7.83 4.87 -9.76
CA LEU A 112 -7.14 3.58 -9.89
C LEU A 112 -6.15 3.36 -8.75
N GLY A 113 -5.36 4.38 -8.42
CA GLY A 113 -4.42 4.32 -7.29
C GLY A 113 -5.11 4.14 -5.95
N ALA A 114 -6.18 4.89 -5.69
CA ALA A 114 -6.97 4.78 -4.46
C ALA A 114 -7.61 3.40 -4.31
N ILE A 115 -8.19 2.84 -5.37
CA ILE A 115 -8.81 1.51 -5.37
C ILE A 115 -7.73 0.45 -5.11
N THR A 116 -6.58 0.54 -5.77
CA THR A 116 -5.50 -0.44 -5.62
C THR A 116 -4.97 -0.44 -4.18
N ALA A 117 -4.55 0.70 -3.66
CA ALA A 117 -4.03 0.82 -2.30
C ALA A 117 -5.11 0.48 -1.24
N GLY A 118 -6.33 0.98 -1.44
CA GLY A 118 -7.45 0.72 -0.54
C GLY A 118 -7.83 -0.77 -0.47
N SER A 119 -7.78 -1.48 -1.60
CA SER A 119 -8.07 -2.92 -1.65
C SER A 119 -7.02 -3.75 -0.92
N VAL A 120 -5.73 -3.41 -1.09
CA VAL A 120 -4.63 -4.05 -0.35
C VAL A 120 -4.76 -3.77 1.14
N HIS A 121 -4.98 -2.51 1.53
CA HIS A 121 -5.15 -2.10 2.92
C HIS A 121 -6.37 -2.77 3.59
N ALA A 122 -7.51 -2.80 2.92
CA ALA A 122 -8.72 -3.46 3.44
C ALA A 122 -8.48 -4.96 3.67
N SER A 123 -7.78 -5.63 2.76
CA SER A 123 -7.44 -7.05 2.91
C SER A 123 -6.56 -7.32 4.13
N ARG A 124 -5.57 -6.45 4.41
CA ARG A 124 -4.74 -6.49 5.63
C ARG A 124 -5.60 -6.35 6.88
N THR A 125 -6.46 -5.32 6.90
CA THR A 125 -7.33 -5.02 8.05
C THR A 125 -8.22 -6.20 8.39
N VAL A 126 -8.75 -6.94 7.40
CA VAL A 126 -9.55 -8.15 7.63
C VAL A 126 -8.70 -9.33 8.11
N ALA A 127 -7.44 -9.44 7.67
CA ALA A 127 -6.55 -10.54 8.07
C ALA A 127 -6.01 -10.38 9.51
N ARG A 128 -5.81 -9.15 10.00
CA ARG A 128 -5.22 -8.86 11.33
C ARG A 128 -5.93 -9.50 12.53
N PRO A 129 -7.26 -9.51 12.66
CA PRO A 129 -7.95 -10.17 13.78
C PRO A 129 -7.64 -11.67 13.87
N PHE A 130 -7.35 -12.33 12.74
CA PHE A 130 -6.95 -13.75 12.73
C PHE A 130 -5.56 -13.93 13.31
N VAL A 131 -4.60 -13.10 12.92
CA VAL A 131 -3.25 -13.12 13.47
C VAL A 131 -3.30 -12.85 14.97
N THR A 132 -3.99 -11.81 15.39
CA THR A 132 -4.16 -11.46 16.81
C THR A 132 -4.81 -12.59 17.59
N GLY A 133 -5.89 -13.18 17.08
CA GLY A 133 -6.64 -14.24 17.74
C GLY A 133 -5.91 -15.57 17.82
N THR A 134 -5.00 -15.88 16.89
CA THR A 134 -4.21 -17.11 16.89
C THR A 134 -2.89 -17.00 17.63
N THR A 135 -2.34 -15.79 17.78
CA THR A 135 -1.03 -15.55 18.39
C THR A 135 -1.10 -14.75 19.68
N ALA A 136 -2.30 -14.46 20.20
CA ALA A 136 -2.52 -13.54 21.33
C ALA A 136 -1.81 -12.17 21.14
N GLY A 137 -1.69 -11.72 19.87
CA GLY A 137 -1.10 -10.44 19.49
C GLY A 137 0.42 -10.44 19.29
N VAL A 138 1.12 -11.49 19.71
CA VAL A 138 2.61 -11.59 19.54
C VAL A 138 3.02 -11.62 18.07
N GLY A 139 2.16 -12.10 17.17
CA GLY A 139 2.41 -12.14 15.73
C GLY A 139 2.25 -10.80 15.02
N ASN A 140 1.59 -9.81 15.62
CA ASN A 140 1.31 -8.54 14.95
C ASN A 140 2.59 -7.77 14.53
N PRO A 141 3.62 -7.62 15.38
CA PRO A 141 4.87 -6.96 14.97
C PRO A 141 5.61 -7.67 13.84
N LEU A 142 5.53 -9.00 13.78
CA LEU A 142 6.15 -9.78 12.70
C LEU A 142 5.43 -9.55 11.37
N VAL A 143 4.10 -9.55 11.39
CA VAL A 143 3.29 -9.27 10.20
C VAL A 143 3.52 -7.85 9.72
N SER A 144 3.50 -6.85 10.62
CA SER A 144 3.80 -5.45 10.27
C SER A 144 5.17 -5.32 9.62
N THR A 145 6.21 -5.91 10.21
CA THR A 145 7.57 -5.88 9.63
C THR A 145 7.63 -6.55 8.25
N ALA A 146 6.90 -7.64 8.04
CA ALA A 146 6.81 -8.29 6.74
C ALA A 146 6.06 -7.43 5.72
N GLU A 147 5.01 -6.72 6.12
CA GLU A 147 4.27 -5.77 5.30
C GLU A 147 5.16 -4.59 4.87
N ASP A 148 5.94 -4.02 5.80
CA ASP A 148 6.88 -2.93 5.52
C ASP A 148 7.99 -3.38 4.57
N GLY A 149 8.59 -4.55 4.81
CA GLY A 149 9.59 -5.15 3.92
C GLY A 149 9.03 -5.41 2.52
N THR A 150 7.79 -5.92 2.43
CA THR A 150 7.11 -6.16 1.14
C THR A 150 6.81 -4.83 0.43
N SER A 151 6.37 -3.81 1.17
CA SER A 151 6.14 -2.46 0.62
C SER A 151 7.43 -1.87 0.03
N LEU A 152 8.56 -2.01 0.75
CA LEU A 152 9.86 -1.55 0.25
C LEU A 152 10.27 -2.28 -1.02
N VAL A 153 10.20 -3.60 -1.03
CA VAL A 153 10.54 -4.41 -2.21
C VAL A 153 9.65 -4.06 -3.40
N LEU A 154 8.33 -3.94 -3.18
CA LEU A 154 7.40 -3.53 -4.23
C LEU A 154 7.69 -2.13 -4.76
N THR A 155 8.06 -1.19 -3.90
CA THR A 155 8.43 0.17 -4.29
C THR A 155 9.67 0.16 -5.19
N ILE A 156 10.71 -0.57 -4.80
CA ILE A 156 11.92 -0.72 -5.61
C ILE A 156 11.62 -1.40 -6.95
N LEU A 157 10.82 -2.46 -6.93
CA LEU A 157 10.40 -3.16 -8.15
C LEU A 157 9.57 -2.24 -9.07
N ALA A 158 8.68 -1.44 -8.51
CA ALA A 158 7.85 -0.53 -9.28
C ALA A 158 8.67 0.50 -10.05
N LEU A 159 9.74 1.02 -9.43
CA LEU A 159 10.64 1.98 -10.05
C LEU A 159 11.63 1.31 -11.04
N ALA A 160 12.12 0.11 -10.74
CA ALA A 160 13.14 -0.55 -11.53
C ALA A 160 12.59 -1.53 -12.58
N LEU A 161 11.54 -2.27 -12.26
CA LEU A 161 10.96 -3.37 -13.04
C LEU A 161 9.42 -3.31 -13.01
N PRO A 162 8.76 -2.31 -13.63
CA PRO A 162 7.33 -2.04 -13.50
C PRO A 162 6.42 -3.23 -13.82
N ILE A 163 6.78 -4.01 -14.85
CA ILE A 163 6.01 -5.21 -15.23
C ILE A 163 6.02 -6.24 -14.09
N LEU A 164 7.19 -6.47 -13.49
CA LEU A 164 7.31 -7.41 -12.38
C LEU A 164 6.55 -6.93 -11.15
N ALA A 165 6.63 -5.64 -10.82
CA ALA A 165 5.89 -5.04 -9.73
C ALA A 165 4.38 -5.23 -9.92
N PHE A 166 3.86 -4.97 -11.11
CA PHE A 166 2.44 -5.18 -11.43
C PHE A 166 2.02 -6.64 -11.22
N VAL A 167 2.80 -7.59 -11.72
CA VAL A 167 2.51 -9.03 -11.54
C VAL A 167 2.50 -9.40 -10.05
N VAL A 168 3.48 -8.92 -9.28
CA VAL A 168 3.54 -9.17 -7.84
C VAL A 168 2.33 -8.57 -7.11
N VAL A 169 1.94 -7.33 -7.43
CA VAL A 169 0.74 -6.71 -6.84
C VAL A 169 -0.52 -7.50 -7.20
N LEU A 170 -0.65 -7.94 -8.44
CA LEU A 170 -1.80 -8.74 -8.87
C LEU A 170 -1.88 -10.06 -8.09
N VAL A 171 -0.76 -10.76 -7.96
CA VAL A 171 -0.67 -12.00 -7.16
C VAL A 171 -1.00 -11.72 -5.69
N LEU A 172 -0.46 -10.64 -5.13
CA LEU A 172 -0.73 -10.21 -3.75
C LEU A 172 -2.22 -9.93 -3.53
N MET A 173 -2.86 -9.17 -4.44
CA MET A 173 -4.28 -8.87 -4.36
C MET A 173 -5.15 -10.13 -4.43
N VAL A 174 -4.82 -11.06 -5.33
CA VAL A 174 -5.52 -12.34 -5.44
C VAL A 174 -5.33 -13.17 -4.16
N ALA A 175 -4.11 -13.29 -3.66
CA ALA A 175 -3.81 -14.03 -2.44
C ALA A 175 -4.52 -13.44 -1.21
N LEU A 176 -4.44 -12.14 -1.01
CA LEU A 176 -5.11 -11.44 0.08
C LEU A 176 -6.64 -11.53 -0.04
N GLY A 177 -7.18 -11.39 -1.24
CA GLY A 177 -8.60 -11.55 -1.50
C GLY A 177 -9.09 -12.97 -1.18
N TRP A 178 -8.33 -13.99 -1.59
CA TRP A 178 -8.63 -15.39 -1.26
C TRP A 178 -8.57 -15.66 0.24
N LEU A 179 -7.54 -15.17 0.92
CA LEU A 179 -7.41 -15.30 2.39
C LEU A 179 -8.58 -14.62 3.10
N THR A 180 -8.93 -13.40 2.69
CA THR A 180 -10.07 -12.65 3.21
C THR A 180 -11.38 -13.41 3.03
N PHE A 181 -11.63 -13.94 1.83
CA PHE A 181 -12.81 -14.73 1.54
C PHE A 181 -12.88 -16.00 2.41
N ARG A 182 -11.77 -16.70 2.56
CA ARG A 182 -11.66 -17.90 3.41
C ARG A 182 -11.91 -17.57 4.88
N ALA A 183 -11.36 -16.46 5.36
CA ALA A 183 -11.55 -15.96 6.71
C ALA A 183 -13.02 -15.63 7.01
N ILE A 184 -13.69 -14.91 6.12
CA ILE A 184 -15.11 -14.58 6.25
C ILE A 184 -15.97 -15.85 6.25
N ARG A 185 -15.69 -16.81 5.38
CA ARG A 185 -16.44 -18.09 5.35
C ARG A 185 -16.30 -18.86 6.67
N TRP A 186 -15.09 -18.92 7.21
CA TRP A 186 -14.84 -19.60 8.48
C TRP A 186 -15.59 -18.92 9.64
N ALA A 187 -15.55 -17.59 9.72
CA ALA A 187 -16.26 -16.83 10.75
C ALA A 187 -17.79 -17.01 10.67
N ARG A 188 -18.35 -17.07 9.45
CA ARG A 188 -19.79 -17.33 9.25
C ARG A 188 -20.17 -18.76 9.62
N GLY A 189 -19.30 -19.74 9.40
CA GLY A 189 -19.54 -21.14 9.79
C GLY A 189 -19.66 -21.31 11.31
N LYS A 190 -18.78 -20.67 12.08
CA LYS A 190 -18.83 -20.72 13.56
C LYS A 190 -20.11 -20.10 14.16
N ARG A 191 -20.64 -19.04 13.56
CA ARG A 191 -21.89 -18.40 14.04
C ARG A 191 -23.11 -19.30 13.87
N ARG A 192 -23.13 -20.18 12.87
CA ARG A 192 -24.24 -21.11 12.62
C ARG A 192 -24.27 -22.29 13.58
N THR A 193 -23.11 -22.73 14.10
CA THR A 193 -23.03 -23.84 15.06
C THR A 193 -23.24 -23.40 16.51
N GLY A 194 -23.06 -22.11 16.85
CA GLY A 194 -23.26 -21.59 18.20
C GLY A 194 -24.71 -21.26 18.56
N THR A 195 -25.65 -21.30 17.62
CA THR A 195 -27.09 -21.05 17.86
C THR A 195 -27.93 -22.33 17.96
N ALA A 196 -27.31 -23.49 17.96
CA ALA A 196 -27.98 -24.81 18.09
C ALA A 196 -27.59 -25.48 19.41
N SER A 197 -27.78 -24.80 20.53
CA SER A 197 -27.97 -25.47 21.85
C SER A 197 -29.35 -25.16 22.38
N PRO A 198 -30.10 -26.21 22.77
CA PRO A 198 -31.46 -26.10 23.29
C PRO A 198 -31.49 -25.36 24.63
#